data_f7238e052ab7df1612c31cee4c9ddada
#
_entry.id   f7238e052ab7df1612c31cee4c9ddada
#
_cell.length_a   1.000
_cell.length_b   1.000
_cell.length_c   1.000
_cell.angle_alpha   90.00
_cell.angle_beta   90.00
_cell.angle_gamma   90.00
#
_symmetry.space_group_name_H-M   'P 1'
#
loop_
_entity.id
_entity.type
_entity.pdbx_description
1 polymer ?
#
loop_
_entity_poly.entity_id
_entity_poly.type
_entity_poly.pdbx_seq_one_letter_code
_entity_poly.pdbx_strand_id
1 'polypeptide(L)'
;LKNYHTQEKLEEQMTPLEITLLILVLTIVAFITGKIPFSVISAGIMLSLIMTGVMEPAEAFSGFINTNVVMFVAMFVIGAGLTKTSLIDKAEQLVVRYKDNPKMLIFLACIASSLLASITSATATAAIMISLLVGIANEIGTSRSKLLYPAMACANIATSMTFLGQGASNITWIDIMAKAGAPNELYIWDFTIARIPLLVVSILYMTFVG
;
A
#
# COMPACT_ATOMS: atom_id res chain seq x y z
N LEU A 1 9.49 -57.72 3.21
CA LEU A 1 9.60 -57.01 4.52
C LEU A 1 10.46 -55.75 4.42
N LYS A 2 11.51 -55.70 3.61
CA LYS A 2 12.41 -54.52 3.48
C LYS A 2 11.76 -53.33 2.74
N ASN A 3 10.76 -53.58 1.90
CA ASN A 3 10.05 -52.53 1.13
C ASN A 3 8.94 -51.85 1.97
N TYR A 4 8.37 -52.51 2.99
CA TYR A 4 7.36 -51.89 3.84
C TYR A 4 7.95 -50.83 4.76
N HIS A 5 9.13 -51.06 5.33
CA HIS A 5 9.81 -50.04 6.17
C HIS A 5 10.33 -48.84 5.43
N THR A 6 10.51 -48.96 4.10
CA THR A 6 10.93 -47.82 3.26
C THR A 6 9.74 -46.94 2.90
N GLN A 7 8.55 -47.52 2.76
CA GLN A 7 7.33 -46.77 2.48
C GLN A 7 6.86 -46.02 3.74
N GLU A 8 6.93 -46.65 4.91
CA GLU A 8 6.56 -46.06 6.21
C GLU A 8 7.47 -44.85 6.58
N LYS A 9 8.76 -44.88 6.21
CA LYS A 9 9.67 -43.72 6.34
C LYS A 9 9.44 -42.59 5.36
N LEU A 10 8.76 -42.86 4.24
CA LEU A 10 8.37 -41.83 3.25
C LEU A 10 7.06 -41.13 3.66
N GLU A 11 6.22 -41.76 4.45
CA GLU A 11 5.00 -41.18 5.01
C GLU A 11 5.26 -40.22 6.17
N GLU A 12 6.43 -40.31 6.83
CA GLU A 12 6.82 -39.43 7.93
C GLU A 12 7.49 -38.11 7.47
N GLN A 13 7.71 -37.93 6.18
CA GLN A 13 8.17 -36.66 5.64
C GLN A 13 6.98 -35.72 5.43
N MET A 14 7.01 -34.58 6.12
CA MET A 14 6.00 -33.52 5.96
C MET A 14 5.80 -33.23 4.47
N THR A 15 4.55 -33.16 4.04
CA THR A 15 4.22 -32.78 2.66
C THR A 15 4.65 -31.34 2.38
N PRO A 16 4.95 -30.97 1.14
CA PRO A 16 5.28 -29.59 0.78
C PRO A 16 4.23 -28.57 1.26
N LEU A 17 2.96 -28.99 1.32
CA LEU A 17 1.86 -28.19 1.84
C LEU A 17 2.01 -27.94 3.36
N GLU A 18 2.31 -28.98 4.12
CA GLU A 18 2.47 -28.86 5.60
C GLU A 18 3.67 -27.98 5.96
N ILE A 19 4.77 -28.13 5.24
CA ILE A 19 5.97 -27.27 5.38
C ILE A 19 5.61 -25.80 5.08
N THR A 20 4.89 -25.55 3.99
CA THR A 20 4.47 -24.21 3.62
C THR A 20 3.55 -23.59 4.68
N LEU A 21 2.59 -24.36 5.19
CA LEU A 21 1.70 -23.91 6.26
C LEU A 21 2.46 -23.61 7.55
N LEU A 22 3.43 -24.44 7.91
CA LEU A 22 4.27 -24.19 9.08
C LEU A 22 5.07 -22.88 8.93
N ILE A 23 5.70 -22.68 7.77
CA ILE A 23 6.43 -21.44 7.47
C ILE A 23 5.48 -20.24 7.53
N LEU A 24 4.25 -20.36 7.01
CA LEU A 24 3.24 -19.31 7.07
C LEU A 24 2.89 -18.94 8.52
N VAL A 25 2.63 -19.94 9.37
CA VAL A 25 2.31 -19.71 10.79
C VAL A 25 3.47 -19.02 11.49
N LEU A 26 4.70 -19.51 11.29
CA LEU A 26 5.90 -18.90 11.88
C LEU A 26 6.09 -17.45 11.39
N THR A 27 5.80 -17.17 10.12
CA THR A 27 5.83 -15.83 9.55
C THR A 27 4.82 -14.90 10.23
N ILE A 28 3.58 -15.35 10.41
CA ILE A 28 2.54 -14.58 11.11
C ILE A 28 2.97 -14.25 12.54
N VAL A 29 3.50 -15.24 13.26
CA VAL A 29 4.01 -15.03 14.61
C VAL A 29 5.18 -14.04 14.63
N ALA A 30 6.10 -14.13 13.68
CA ALA A 30 7.22 -13.20 13.55
C ALA A 30 6.74 -11.76 13.28
N PHE A 31 5.72 -11.56 12.45
CA PHE A 31 5.12 -10.25 12.22
C PHE A 31 4.41 -9.70 13.47
N ILE A 32 3.66 -10.52 14.18
CA ILE A 32 2.94 -10.09 15.40
C ILE A 32 3.92 -9.69 16.51
N THR A 33 5.06 -10.38 16.65
CA THR A 33 6.06 -10.02 17.66
C THR A 33 6.70 -8.65 17.43
N GLY A 34 6.73 -8.16 16.18
CA GLY A 34 7.22 -6.82 15.82
C GLY A 34 8.70 -6.57 16.14
N LYS A 35 9.44 -7.58 16.58
CA LYS A 35 10.85 -7.46 17.01
C LYS A 35 11.85 -7.60 15.87
N ILE A 36 11.43 -8.22 14.77
CA ILE A 36 12.28 -8.55 13.63
C ILE A 36 11.91 -7.62 12.46
N PRO A 37 12.89 -6.98 11.79
CA PRO A 37 12.61 -6.17 10.60
C PRO A 37 11.95 -6.99 9.49
N PHE A 38 11.00 -6.40 8.77
CA PHE A 38 10.27 -7.06 7.68
C PHE A 38 11.18 -7.68 6.62
N SER A 39 12.29 -7.00 6.28
CA SER A 39 13.28 -7.50 5.31
C SER A 39 13.94 -8.80 5.76
N VAL A 40 14.21 -8.96 7.06
CA VAL A 40 14.79 -10.18 7.61
C VAL A 40 13.78 -11.32 7.61
N ILE A 41 12.51 -11.03 7.94
CA ILE A 41 11.43 -12.03 7.86
C ILE A 41 11.25 -12.49 6.42
N SER A 42 11.20 -11.58 5.45
CA SER A 42 11.05 -11.91 4.03
C SER A 42 12.20 -12.77 3.49
N ALA A 43 13.44 -12.42 3.85
CA ALA A 43 14.61 -13.23 3.50
C ALA A 43 14.57 -14.61 4.17
N GLY A 44 14.12 -14.68 5.42
CA GLY A 44 13.95 -15.92 6.16
C GLY A 44 12.93 -16.85 5.53
N ILE A 45 11.78 -16.34 5.06
CA ILE A 45 10.77 -17.11 4.34
C ILE A 45 11.37 -17.72 3.07
N MET A 46 12.01 -16.89 2.24
CA MET A 46 12.62 -17.32 1.00
C MET A 46 13.65 -18.43 1.23
N LEU A 47 14.57 -18.23 2.18
CA LEU A 47 15.59 -19.22 2.52
C LEU A 47 14.97 -20.52 3.06
N SER A 48 13.94 -20.41 3.91
CA SER A 48 13.25 -21.60 4.45
C SER A 48 12.61 -22.43 3.35
N LEU A 49 11.94 -21.80 2.37
CA LEU A 49 11.31 -22.49 1.24
C LEU A 49 12.35 -23.18 0.34
N ILE A 50 13.51 -22.56 0.13
CA ILE A 50 14.62 -23.15 -0.63
C ILE A 50 15.24 -24.33 0.15
N MET A 51 15.55 -24.15 1.43
CA MET A 51 16.21 -25.16 2.25
C MET A 51 15.35 -26.40 2.49
N THR A 52 14.03 -26.23 2.54
CA THR A 52 13.07 -27.34 2.66
C THR A 52 12.77 -28.02 1.33
N GLY A 53 13.29 -27.51 0.21
CA GLY A 53 13.05 -28.07 -1.12
C GLY A 53 11.63 -27.86 -1.66
N VAL A 54 10.84 -27.01 -1.01
CA VAL A 54 9.48 -26.65 -1.48
C VAL A 54 9.54 -25.79 -2.73
N MET A 55 10.59 -24.97 -2.87
CA MET A 55 10.77 -24.07 -3.99
C MET A 55 12.20 -24.17 -4.54
N GLU A 56 12.35 -24.18 -5.85
CA GLU A 56 13.67 -24.14 -6.48
C GLU A 56 14.32 -22.77 -6.30
N PRO A 57 15.66 -22.70 -6.11
CA PRO A 57 16.36 -21.41 -5.94
C PRO A 57 16.10 -20.43 -7.10
N ALA A 58 16.08 -20.93 -8.35
CA ALA A 58 15.81 -20.08 -9.52
C ALA A 58 14.42 -19.46 -9.47
N GLU A 59 13.42 -20.20 -9.02
CA GLU A 59 12.04 -19.72 -8.87
C GLU A 59 11.95 -18.70 -7.72
N ALA A 60 12.56 -18.98 -6.58
CA ALA A 60 12.59 -18.07 -5.43
C ALA A 60 13.23 -16.72 -5.78
N PHE A 61 14.33 -16.73 -6.54
CA PHE A 61 15.00 -15.49 -6.97
C PHE A 61 14.30 -14.80 -8.14
N SER A 62 13.48 -15.48 -8.92
CA SER A 62 12.73 -14.87 -10.03
C SER A 62 11.81 -13.74 -9.56
N GLY A 63 11.32 -13.81 -8.31
CA GLY A 63 10.54 -12.76 -7.68
C GLY A 63 11.27 -11.41 -7.56
N PHE A 64 12.60 -11.40 -7.46
CA PHE A 64 13.39 -10.16 -7.39
C PHE A 64 13.63 -9.51 -8.76
N ILE A 65 13.57 -10.28 -9.84
CA ILE A 65 13.83 -9.83 -11.22
C ILE A 65 12.53 -9.82 -12.05
N ASN A 66 11.42 -9.69 -11.39
CA ASN A 66 10.12 -9.59 -12.03
C ASN A 66 9.91 -8.15 -12.52
N THR A 67 9.29 -7.98 -13.70
CA THR A 67 8.92 -6.68 -14.27
C THR A 67 8.17 -5.80 -13.28
N ASN A 68 7.28 -6.39 -12.47
CA ASN A 68 6.52 -5.67 -11.45
C ASN A 68 7.42 -5.07 -10.38
N VAL A 69 8.43 -5.80 -9.91
CA VAL A 69 9.40 -5.30 -8.91
C VAL A 69 10.22 -4.15 -9.48
N VAL A 70 10.68 -4.26 -10.73
CA VAL A 70 11.39 -3.17 -11.41
C VAL A 70 10.52 -1.93 -11.53
N MET A 71 9.24 -2.09 -11.89
CA MET A 71 8.27 -1.00 -11.95
C MET A 71 8.06 -0.37 -10.57
N PHE A 72 7.99 -1.15 -9.48
CA PHE A 72 7.86 -0.61 -8.13
C PHE A 72 9.06 0.25 -7.74
N VAL A 73 10.27 -0.25 -7.98
CA VAL A 73 11.49 0.51 -7.70
C VAL A 73 11.50 1.83 -8.48
N ALA A 74 11.18 1.77 -9.77
CA ALA A 74 11.09 2.98 -10.61
C ALA A 74 10.06 3.99 -10.07
N MET A 75 8.89 3.52 -9.63
CA MET A 75 7.86 4.37 -9.04
C MET A 75 8.28 5.02 -7.73
N PHE A 76 8.96 4.28 -6.85
CA PHE A 76 9.49 4.86 -5.62
C PHE A 76 10.53 5.96 -5.91
N VAL A 77 11.37 5.77 -6.92
CA VAL A 77 12.35 6.79 -7.34
C VAL A 77 11.65 8.04 -7.87
N ILE A 78 10.65 7.86 -8.75
CA ILE A 78 9.84 8.98 -9.29
C ILE A 78 9.08 9.68 -8.17
N GLY A 79 8.41 8.94 -7.29
CA GLY A 79 7.69 9.47 -6.13
C GLY A 79 8.60 10.28 -5.22
N ALA A 80 9.77 9.76 -4.87
CA ALA A 80 10.76 10.48 -4.07
C ALA A 80 11.29 11.74 -4.78
N GLY A 81 11.40 11.73 -6.10
CA GLY A 81 11.73 12.92 -6.90
C GLY A 81 10.63 13.98 -6.81
N LEU A 82 9.37 13.57 -6.94
CA LEU A 82 8.22 14.47 -6.89
C LEU A 82 8.02 15.12 -5.51
N THR A 83 8.34 14.43 -4.42
CA THR A 83 8.27 15.00 -3.06
C THR A 83 9.29 16.13 -2.83
N LYS A 84 10.34 16.20 -3.64
CA LYS A 84 11.33 17.29 -3.60
C LYS A 84 10.93 18.50 -4.48
N THR A 85 9.80 18.43 -5.13
CA THR A 85 9.30 19.54 -5.97
C THR A 85 8.44 20.51 -5.15
N SER A 86 8.21 21.71 -5.67
CA SER A 86 7.33 22.72 -5.07
C SER A 86 5.84 22.36 -5.06
N LEU A 87 5.47 21.13 -5.44
CA LEU A 87 4.08 20.65 -5.42
C LEU A 87 3.52 20.60 -4.02
N ILE A 88 4.34 20.15 -3.06
CA ILE A 88 3.95 20.08 -1.63
C ILE A 88 3.69 21.49 -1.12
N ASP A 89 4.64 22.42 -1.35
CA ASP A 89 4.51 23.81 -0.89
C ASP A 89 3.26 24.50 -1.48
N LYS A 90 2.94 24.22 -2.75
CA LYS A 90 1.72 24.75 -3.39
C LYS A 90 0.44 24.18 -2.79
N ALA A 91 0.43 22.88 -2.46
CA ALA A 91 -0.71 22.25 -1.81
C ALA A 91 -0.94 22.83 -0.40
N GLU A 92 0.14 23.05 0.35
CA GLU A 92 0.08 23.69 1.68
C GLU A 92 -0.43 25.14 1.58
N GLN A 93 0.12 25.94 0.68
CA GLN A 93 -0.30 27.34 0.47
C GLN A 93 -1.78 27.45 0.07
N LEU A 94 -2.29 26.50 -0.71
CA LEU A 94 -3.69 26.44 -1.09
C LEU A 94 -4.60 26.28 0.13
N VAL A 95 -4.24 25.40 1.05
CA VAL A 95 -5.01 25.12 2.27
C VAL A 95 -4.96 26.33 3.22
N VAL A 96 -3.78 26.88 3.47
CA VAL A 96 -3.58 28.03 4.38
C VAL A 96 -4.35 29.27 3.92
N ARG A 97 -4.46 29.49 2.61
CA ARG A 97 -5.14 30.67 2.05
C ARG A 97 -6.60 30.82 2.46
N TYR A 98 -7.29 29.73 2.75
CA TYR A 98 -8.73 29.70 3.07
C TYR A 98 -9.03 29.28 4.51
N LYS A 99 -8.10 29.49 5.42
CA LYS A 99 -8.21 29.11 6.84
C LYS A 99 -9.41 29.73 7.55
N ASP A 100 -9.89 30.89 7.10
CA ASP A 100 -11.00 31.62 7.73
C ASP A 100 -12.39 31.07 7.38
N ASN A 101 -12.47 30.16 6.38
CA ASN A 101 -13.73 29.52 6.00
C ASN A 101 -13.66 28.00 6.27
N PRO A 102 -14.29 27.50 7.37
CA PRO A 102 -14.15 26.11 7.79
C PRO A 102 -14.53 25.07 6.70
N LYS A 103 -15.62 25.31 5.96
CA LYS A 103 -16.05 24.39 4.90
C LYS A 103 -15.09 24.37 3.73
N MET A 104 -14.65 25.56 3.30
CA MET A 104 -13.68 25.68 2.21
C MET A 104 -12.33 25.12 2.61
N LEU A 105 -11.94 25.27 3.87
CA LEU A 105 -10.73 24.70 4.43
C LEU A 105 -10.74 23.15 4.38
N ILE A 106 -11.84 22.53 4.82
CA ILE A 106 -12.00 21.07 4.75
C ILE A 106 -11.97 20.61 3.29
N PHE A 107 -12.71 21.28 2.42
CA PHE A 107 -12.75 20.95 0.98
C PHE A 107 -11.35 20.99 0.35
N LEU A 108 -10.60 22.07 0.58
CA LEU A 108 -9.26 22.23 0.04
C LEU A 108 -8.25 21.28 0.70
N ALA A 109 -8.39 20.99 1.98
CA ALA A 109 -7.57 19.99 2.67
C ALA A 109 -7.79 18.59 2.06
N CYS A 110 -9.05 18.22 1.76
CA CYS A 110 -9.35 16.96 1.08
C CYS A 110 -8.75 16.90 -0.32
N ILE A 111 -8.87 17.96 -1.13
CA ILE A 111 -8.28 18.02 -2.48
C ILE A 111 -6.75 17.97 -2.41
N ALA A 112 -6.13 18.81 -1.59
CA ALA A 112 -4.68 18.85 -1.45
C ALA A 112 -4.11 17.50 -0.99
N SER A 113 -4.72 16.89 0.04
CA SER A 113 -4.34 15.57 0.52
C SER A 113 -4.52 14.49 -0.54
N SER A 114 -5.60 14.55 -1.33
CA SER A 114 -5.86 13.60 -2.41
C SER A 114 -4.83 13.73 -3.54
N LEU A 115 -4.50 14.94 -3.95
CA LEU A 115 -3.48 15.20 -4.97
C LEU A 115 -2.09 14.73 -4.51
N LEU A 116 -1.71 15.04 -3.27
CA LEU A 116 -0.44 14.57 -2.71
C LEU A 116 -0.40 13.05 -2.61
N ALA A 117 -1.46 12.43 -2.09
CA ALA A 117 -1.55 10.99 -1.93
C ALA A 117 -1.55 10.22 -3.24
N SER A 118 -2.07 10.80 -4.30
CA SER A 118 -2.04 10.19 -5.64
C SER A 118 -0.62 10.14 -6.24
N ILE A 119 0.28 11.01 -5.78
CA ILE A 119 1.67 11.09 -6.26
C ILE A 119 2.63 10.37 -5.30
N THR A 120 2.33 10.43 -3.99
CA THR A 120 3.15 9.83 -2.94
C THR A 120 2.47 8.56 -2.39
N SER A 121 2.52 8.36 -1.08
CA SER A 121 1.74 7.33 -0.40
C SER A 121 0.81 7.98 0.63
N ALA A 122 -0.21 7.25 1.07
CA ALA A 122 -1.10 7.72 2.14
C ALA A 122 -0.31 8.08 3.41
N THR A 123 0.70 7.27 3.75
CA THR A 123 1.54 7.47 4.93
C THR A 123 2.40 8.73 4.81
N ALA A 124 3.05 8.94 3.64
CA ALA A 124 3.85 10.13 3.40
C ALA A 124 2.98 11.40 3.39
N THR A 125 1.83 11.35 2.72
CA THR A 125 0.84 12.44 2.74
C THR A 125 0.36 12.74 4.14
N ALA A 126 0.06 11.71 4.94
CA ALA A 126 -0.35 11.89 6.32
C ALA A 126 0.73 12.61 7.15
N ALA A 127 1.99 12.22 7.03
CA ALA A 127 3.10 12.87 7.74
C ALA A 127 3.20 14.37 7.41
N ILE A 128 3.02 14.75 6.15
CA ILE A 128 3.05 16.16 5.70
C ILE A 128 1.81 16.89 6.18
N MET A 129 0.62 16.38 5.90
CA MET A 129 -0.64 17.05 6.14
C MET A 129 -1.03 17.12 7.64
N ILE A 130 -0.58 16.16 8.47
CA ILE A 130 -0.84 16.21 9.91
C ILE A 130 -0.20 17.44 10.54
N SER A 131 1.07 17.69 10.25
CA SER A 131 1.77 18.86 10.80
C SER A 131 1.11 20.18 10.39
N LEU A 132 0.75 20.30 9.11
CA LEU A 132 0.07 21.47 8.57
C LEU A 132 -1.33 21.66 9.17
N LEU A 133 -2.19 20.64 9.10
CA LEU A 133 -3.58 20.75 9.53
C LEU A 133 -3.73 20.90 11.05
N VAL A 134 -2.82 20.30 11.84
CA VAL A 134 -2.78 20.52 13.29
C VAL A 134 -2.38 21.96 13.61
N GLY A 135 -1.40 22.52 12.87
CA GLY A 135 -1.03 23.94 13.01
C GLY A 135 -2.22 24.86 12.76
N ILE A 136 -2.90 24.68 11.63
CA ILE A 136 -4.09 25.47 11.27
C ILE A 136 -5.22 25.27 12.29
N ALA A 137 -5.52 24.04 12.69
CA ALA A 137 -6.57 23.75 13.66
C ALA A 137 -6.34 24.45 15.00
N ASN A 138 -5.09 24.51 15.47
CA ASN A 138 -4.74 25.23 16.69
C ASN A 138 -4.86 26.76 16.51
N GLU A 139 -4.50 27.29 15.33
CA GLU A 139 -4.58 28.72 15.03
C GLU A 139 -6.03 29.21 15.00
N ILE A 140 -6.93 28.47 14.34
CA ILE A 140 -8.35 28.86 14.25
C ILE A 140 -9.22 28.36 15.40
N GLY A 141 -8.65 27.64 16.40
CA GLY A 141 -9.36 27.13 17.55
C GLY A 141 -10.37 26.02 17.25
N THR A 142 -10.19 25.27 16.15
CA THR A 142 -11.08 24.16 15.78
C THR A 142 -10.52 22.80 16.22
N SER A 143 -11.40 21.79 16.28
CA SER A 143 -10.97 20.42 16.59
C SER A 143 -10.07 19.86 15.47
N ARG A 144 -8.92 19.33 15.84
CA ARG A 144 -7.96 18.70 14.93
C ARG A 144 -8.60 17.60 14.09
N SER A 145 -9.47 16.79 14.71
CA SER A 145 -10.16 15.69 14.04
C SER A 145 -11.05 16.14 12.89
N LYS A 146 -11.65 17.32 12.98
CA LYS A 146 -12.51 17.89 11.93
C LYS A 146 -11.77 18.21 10.63
N LEU A 147 -10.47 18.46 10.70
CA LEU A 147 -9.62 18.67 9.52
C LEU A 147 -8.88 17.42 9.09
N LEU A 148 -8.32 16.69 10.06
CA LEU A 148 -7.48 15.53 9.77
C LEU A 148 -8.27 14.36 9.19
N TYR A 149 -9.40 14.02 9.82
CA TYR A 149 -10.15 12.83 9.40
C TYR A 149 -10.64 12.92 7.94
N PRO A 150 -11.29 14.01 7.50
CA PRO A 150 -11.68 14.16 6.10
C PRO A 150 -10.51 14.11 5.14
N ALA A 151 -9.44 14.84 5.44
CA ALA A 151 -8.25 14.90 4.59
C ALA A 151 -7.59 13.52 4.42
N MET A 152 -7.45 12.76 5.52
CA MET A 152 -6.82 11.43 5.48
C MET A 152 -7.73 10.38 4.83
N ALA A 153 -9.04 10.45 5.01
CA ALA A 153 -9.99 9.58 4.35
C ALA A 153 -9.92 9.75 2.82
N CYS A 154 -9.93 10.99 2.33
CA CYS A 154 -9.80 11.31 0.91
C CYS A 154 -8.40 10.92 0.36
N ALA A 155 -7.34 11.15 1.12
CA ALA A 155 -5.98 10.74 0.76
C ALA A 155 -5.88 9.22 0.55
N ASN A 156 -6.47 8.43 1.45
CA ASN A 156 -6.44 6.98 1.36
C ASN A 156 -7.17 6.45 0.10
N ILE A 157 -8.28 7.07 -0.28
CA ILE A 157 -8.98 6.74 -1.52
C ILE A 157 -8.12 7.12 -2.74
N ALA A 158 -7.55 8.32 -2.75
CA ALA A 158 -6.76 8.85 -3.85
C ALA A 158 -5.45 8.07 -4.08
N THR A 159 -4.79 7.60 -3.02
CA THR A 159 -3.56 6.79 -3.11
C THR A 159 -3.72 5.59 -4.03
N SER A 160 -4.86 4.94 -3.99
CA SER A 160 -5.12 3.73 -4.77
C SER A 160 -5.61 4.02 -6.19
N MET A 161 -5.82 5.28 -6.56
CA MET A 161 -6.25 5.67 -7.91
C MET A 161 -5.10 5.65 -8.91
N THR A 162 -3.89 5.94 -8.45
CA THR A 162 -2.75 6.14 -9.31
C THR A 162 -1.72 5.04 -9.15
N PHE A 163 -0.92 4.95 -10.19
CA PHE A 163 0.22 4.06 -10.24
C PHE A 163 1.31 4.44 -9.23
N LEU A 164 1.49 5.73 -8.94
CA LEU A 164 2.53 6.25 -8.05
C LEU A 164 2.20 6.06 -6.57
N GLY A 165 0.92 6.17 -6.19
CA GLY A 165 0.51 6.11 -4.80
C GLY A 165 0.53 4.70 -4.22
N GLN A 166 -0.22 3.79 -4.83
CA GLN A 166 -0.37 2.39 -4.39
C GLN A 166 -0.32 1.42 -5.58
N GLY A 167 0.41 1.76 -6.61
CA GLY A 167 0.51 0.98 -7.84
C GLY A 167 0.97 -0.46 -7.64
N ALA A 168 1.77 -0.71 -6.60
CA ALA A 168 2.20 -2.03 -6.19
C ALA A 168 1.03 -3.01 -6.00
N SER A 169 0.05 -2.61 -5.20
CA SER A 169 -1.13 -3.43 -4.95
C SER A 169 -1.98 -3.63 -6.21
N ASN A 170 -2.16 -2.57 -7.00
CA ASN A 170 -2.96 -2.63 -8.23
C ASN A 170 -2.33 -3.60 -9.25
N ILE A 171 -1.02 -3.56 -9.44
CA ILE A 171 -0.30 -4.48 -10.34
C ILE A 171 -0.39 -5.91 -9.83
N THR A 172 -0.28 -6.13 -8.51
CA THR A 172 -0.42 -7.47 -7.93
C THR A 172 -1.81 -8.05 -8.23
N TRP A 173 -2.87 -7.24 -8.13
CA TRP A 173 -4.21 -7.69 -8.49
C TRP A 173 -4.35 -8.01 -9.96
N ILE A 174 -3.78 -7.20 -10.86
CA ILE A 174 -3.75 -7.46 -12.31
C ILE A 174 -3.07 -8.81 -12.58
N ASP A 175 -1.92 -9.06 -11.97
CA ASP A 175 -1.15 -10.30 -12.15
C ASP A 175 -1.92 -11.54 -11.62
N ILE A 176 -2.55 -11.43 -10.45
CA ILE A 176 -3.39 -12.50 -9.87
C ILE A 176 -4.57 -12.81 -10.79
N MET A 177 -5.27 -11.81 -11.29
CA MET A 177 -6.42 -11.99 -12.18
C MET A 177 -6.02 -12.61 -13.51
N ALA A 178 -4.89 -12.19 -14.08
CA ALA A 178 -4.35 -12.78 -15.30
C ALA A 178 -3.99 -14.26 -15.12
N LYS A 179 -3.32 -14.61 -14.02
CA LYS A 179 -2.97 -16.00 -13.67
C LYS A 179 -4.21 -16.86 -13.36
N ALA A 180 -5.27 -16.26 -12.82
CA ALA A 180 -6.53 -16.95 -12.57
C ALA A 180 -7.38 -17.18 -13.83
N GLY A 181 -6.93 -16.73 -15.00
CA GLY A 181 -7.67 -16.88 -16.26
C GLY A 181 -8.95 -16.04 -16.32
N ALA A 182 -8.96 -14.88 -15.70
CA ALA A 182 -10.10 -13.98 -15.74
C ALA A 182 -10.44 -13.61 -17.20
N PRO A 183 -11.74 -13.60 -17.59
CA PRO A 183 -12.15 -13.37 -18.96
C PRO A 183 -11.87 -11.95 -19.46
N ASN A 184 -11.68 -10.99 -18.56
CA ASN A 184 -11.37 -9.61 -18.89
C ASN A 184 -10.01 -9.23 -18.33
N GLU A 185 -9.17 -8.64 -19.16
CA GLU A 185 -7.91 -8.06 -18.73
C GLU A 185 -8.17 -6.76 -17.95
N LEU A 186 -7.60 -6.67 -16.73
CA LEU A 186 -7.62 -5.45 -15.95
C LEU A 186 -6.43 -4.57 -16.33
N TYR A 187 -6.69 -3.30 -16.55
CA TYR A 187 -5.67 -2.29 -16.79
C TYR A 187 -5.51 -1.39 -15.55
N ILE A 188 -4.36 -0.77 -15.43
CA ILE A 188 -4.05 0.15 -14.31
C ILE A 188 -5.08 1.29 -14.23
N TRP A 189 -5.53 1.79 -15.38
CA TRP A 189 -6.50 2.88 -15.46
C TRP A 189 -7.91 2.51 -15.01
N ASP A 190 -8.26 1.23 -14.96
CA ASP A 190 -9.57 0.77 -14.46
C ASP A 190 -9.74 1.10 -12.97
N PHE A 191 -8.65 0.99 -12.20
CA PHE A 191 -8.66 1.41 -10.79
C PHE A 191 -8.86 2.92 -10.64
N THR A 192 -8.29 3.73 -11.54
CA THR A 192 -8.48 5.18 -11.56
C THR A 192 -9.93 5.53 -11.85
N ILE A 193 -10.50 4.98 -12.93
CA ILE A 193 -11.87 5.26 -13.37
C ILE A 193 -12.87 4.83 -12.30
N ALA A 194 -12.69 3.66 -11.69
CA ALA A 194 -13.58 3.16 -10.64
C ALA A 194 -13.56 4.01 -9.37
N ARG A 195 -12.44 4.65 -9.04
CA ARG A 195 -12.25 5.41 -7.79
C ARG A 195 -12.53 6.90 -7.89
N ILE A 196 -12.52 7.49 -9.08
CA ILE A 196 -12.87 8.91 -9.28
C ILE A 196 -14.26 9.23 -8.70
N PRO A 197 -15.35 8.49 -9.02
CA PRO A 197 -16.64 8.77 -8.44
C PRO A 197 -16.65 8.66 -6.90
N LEU A 198 -15.97 7.64 -6.36
CA LEU A 198 -15.86 7.45 -4.92
C LEU A 198 -15.14 8.62 -4.24
N LEU A 199 -14.06 9.11 -4.83
CA LEU A 199 -13.31 10.25 -4.30
C LEU A 199 -14.16 11.52 -4.31
N VAL A 200 -14.86 11.80 -5.42
CA VAL A 200 -15.74 12.97 -5.54
C VAL A 200 -16.84 12.94 -4.47
N VAL A 201 -17.54 11.81 -4.36
CA VAL A 201 -18.57 11.63 -3.32
C VAL A 201 -17.99 11.79 -1.92
N SER A 202 -16.82 11.24 -1.66
CA SER A 202 -16.17 11.33 -0.34
C SER A 202 -15.76 12.77 -0.01
N ILE A 203 -15.20 13.52 -0.96
CA ILE A 203 -14.85 14.93 -0.75
C ILE A 203 -16.11 15.75 -0.44
N LEU A 204 -17.17 15.57 -1.21
CA LEU A 204 -18.43 16.28 -0.99
C LEU A 204 -19.05 15.90 0.36
N TYR A 205 -19.14 14.60 0.65
CA TYR A 205 -19.68 14.13 1.93
C TYR A 205 -18.90 14.69 3.12
N MET A 206 -17.57 14.60 3.12
CA MET A 206 -16.71 15.07 4.19
C MET A 206 -16.75 16.60 4.35
N THR A 207 -17.02 17.33 3.27
CA THR A 207 -17.11 18.80 3.32
C THR A 207 -18.46 19.29 3.87
N PHE A 208 -19.56 18.59 3.54
CA PHE A 208 -20.91 19.09 3.86
C PHE A 208 -21.56 18.39 5.06
N VAL A 209 -21.21 17.14 5.33
CA VAL A 209 -21.83 16.28 6.34
C VAL A 209 -20.86 15.92 7.46
N GLY A 210 -19.59 15.70 7.17
CA GLY A 210 -18.52 15.35 8.12
C GLY A 210 -17.93 16.60 8.73
#